data_911eba8527797363fb306f9fcd7bf9f4
#
_entry.id   911eba8527797363fb306f9fcd7bf9f4
#
_cell.length_a   1.000
_cell.length_b   1.000
_cell.length_c   1.000
_cell.angle_alpha   90.00
_cell.angle_beta   90.00
_cell.angle_gamma   90.00
#
_symmetry.space_group_name_H-M   'P 1'
#
loop_
_entity.id
_entity.type
_entity.pdbx_description
1 polymer ?
#
loop_
_entity_poly.entity_id
_entity_poly.type
_entity_poly.pdbx_seq_one_letter_code
_entity_poly.pdbx_strand_id
1 'polypeptide(L)'
;MATQAKLDYECSKEEWQARLDLAVCYRIFDLLGWTESIYNHISVAVPGEEGAFLINPFGLLYEEVTASNLVKIDVEGNNIGGSPYMVNKAGFTQHAHFHKHLGERANAICHVHTTATMAVCSHKDGLLPTNFYACNFQNQVGYHDFEGVTVRAEEGDRLIENLGDKSILLLRNHGPVVLDKTIQGMFLKMWALQRA
;
A
#
# COMPACT_ATOMS: atom_id res chain seq x y z
N MET A 1 5.35 28.80 -10.53
CA MET A 1 6.45 28.32 -9.68
C MET A 1 5.84 27.88 -8.37
N ALA A 2 5.80 26.59 -8.08
CA ALA A 2 5.30 26.11 -6.80
C ALA A 2 6.29 26.53 -5.72
N THR A 3 5.83 27.33 -4.76
CA THR A 3 6.58 27.69 -3.58
C THR A 3 6.87 26.40 -2.81
N GLN A 4 8.14 26.03 -2.72
CA GLN A 4 8.58 24.89 -1.92
C GLN A 4 8.22 25.20 -0.46
N ALA A 5 7.19 24.54 0.06
CA ALA A 5 6.85 24.64 1.47
C ALA A 5 8.09 24.24 2.28
N LYS A 6 8.53 25.09 3.20
CA LYS A 6 9.65 24.81 4.08
C LYS A 6 9.23 23.62 4.95
N LEU A 7 9.94 22.51 4.83
CA LEU A 7 9.68 21.34 5.67
C LEU A 7 9.99 21.70 7.12
N ASP A 8 9.13 21.25 8.03
CA ASP A 8 9.35 21.39 9.46
C ASP A 8 10.41 20.41 10.00
N TYR A 9 10.93 19.52 9.12
CA TYR A 9 12.02 18.58 9.42
C TYR A 9 12.91 18.37 8.20
N GLU A 10 14.17 18.07 8.46
CA GLU A 10 15.16 17.77 7.42
C GLU A 10 14.96 16.35 6.88
N CYS A 11 14.95 16.18 5.57
CA CYS A 11 14.98 14.89 4.89
C CYS A 11 15.85 14.95 3.64
N SER A 12 16.28 13.81 3.12
CA SER A 12 17.02 13.73 1.86
C SER A 12 16.18 14.17 0.67
N LYS A 13 16.81 14.51 -0.45
CA LYS A 13 16.09 14.85 -1.70
C LYS A 13 15.33 13.64 -2.22
N GLU A 14 15.91 12.47 -2.05
CA GLU A 14 15.33 11.17 -2.44
C GLU A 14 14.09 10.85 -1.63
N GLU A 15 14.12 11.06 -0.32
CA GLU A 15 12.94 10.93 0.55
C GLU A 15 11.87 11.93 0.13
N TRP A 16 12.26 13.20 -0.11
CA TRP A 16 11.29 14.22 -0.53
C TRP A 16 10.60 13.87 -1.84
N GLN A 17 11.35 13.32 -2.80
CA GLN A 17 10.75 12.86 -4.06
C GLN A 17 9.79 11.68 -3.83
N ALA A 18 10.16 10.71 -2.98
CA ALA A 18 9.28 9.61 -2.61
C ALA A 18 7.97 10.11 -1.93
N ARG A 19 8.07 11.15 -1.09
CA ARG A 19 6.90 11.81 -0.48
C ARG A 19 6.00 12.47 -1.52
N LEU A 20 6.58 13.15 -2.49
CA LEU A 20 5.82 13.78 -3.58
C LEU A 20 5.09 12.72 -4.42
N ASP A 21 5.80 11.68 -4.84
CA ASP A 21 5.24 10.61 -5.65
C ASP A 21 4.11 9.87 -4.92
N LEU A 22 4.31 9.60 -3.62
CA LEU A 22 3.30 8.96 -2.80
C LEU A 22 2.07 9.86 -2.59
N ALA A 23 2.25 11.15 -2.33
CA ALA A 23 1.15 12.10 -2.18
C ALA A 23 0.35 12.23 -3.50
N VAL A 24 1.03 12.26 -4.65
CA VAL A 24 0.38 12.23 -5.97
C VAL A 24 -0.41 10.94 -6.14
N CYS A 25 0.14 9.80 -5.73
CA CYS A 25 -0.57 8.51 -5.79
C CYS A 25 -1.87 8.55 -4.97
N TYR A 26 -1.86 9.07 -3.74
CA TYR A 26 -3.06 9.26 -2.93
C TYR A 26 -4.11 10.13 -3.64
N ARG A 27 -3.69 11.24 -4.26
CA ARG A 27 -4.59 12.12 -5.02
C ARG A 27 -5.21 11.41 -6.23
N ILE A 28 -4.44 10.58 -6.93
CA ILE A 28 -4.97 9.80 -8.06
C ILE A 28 -5.97 8.75 -7.57
N PHE A 29 -5.70 8.07 -6.46
CA PHE A 29 -6.64 7.11 -5.87
C PHE A 29 -7.94 7.78 -5.45
N ASP A 30 -7.86 8.98 -4.86
CA ASP A 30 -9.03 9.78 -4.52
C ASP A 30 -9.83 10.16 -5.78
N LEU A 31 -9.18 10.71 -6.80
CA LEU A 31 -9.80 11.06 -8.07
C LEU A 31 -10.51 9.89 -8.76
N LEU A 32 -9.97 8.67 -8.60
CA LEU A 32 -10.53 7.44 -9.16
C LEU A 32 -11.61 6.80 -8.27
N GLY A 33 -11.88 7.36 -7.09
CA GLY A 33 -12.82 6.82 -6.12
C GLY A 33 -12.38 5.50 -5.49
N TRP A 34 -11.05 5.28 -5.40
CA TRP A 34 -10.48 4.08 -4.77
C TRP A 34 -10.17 4.32 -3.29
N THR A 35 -11.13 4.87 -2.60
CA THR A 35 -11.03 5.24 -1.19
C THR A 35 -12.12 4.54 -0.37
N GLU A 36 -11.85 4.36 0.91
CA GLU A 36 -12.84 3.94 1.90
C GLU A 36 -12.62 4.72 3.18
N SER A 37 -13.18 5.94 3.25
CA SER A 37 -12.99 6.81 4.39
C SER A 37 -11.49 6.91 4.76
N ILE A 38 -11.10 6.48 5.98
CA ILE A 38 -9.74 6.56 6.51
C ILE A 38 -9.03 5.19 6.56
N TYR A 39 -9.61 4.13 6.01
CA TYR A 39 -9.16 2.76 6.26
C TYR A 39 -8.15 2.19 5.25
N ASN A 40 -8.13 2.71 4.03
CA ASN A 40 -7.16 2.29 3.02
C ASN A 40 -5.78 2.90 3.30
N HIS A 41 -4.74 2.25 2.78
CA HIS A 41 -3.37 2.73 2.97
C HIS A 41 -2.45 2.37 1.80
N ILE A 42 -1.49 3.27 1.54
CA ILE A 42 -0.42 3.09 0.57
C ILE A 42 0.87 3.45 1.27
N SER A 43 1.92 2.68 1.07
CA SER A 43 3.24 2.96 1.63
C SER A 43 4.35 2.85 0.60
N VAL A 44 5.48 3.50 0.87
CA VAL A 44 6.69 3.41 0.08
C VAL A 44 7.91 3.38 0.99
N ALA A 45 8.87 2.50 0.70
CA ALA A 45 10.15 2.46 1.40
C ALA A 45 10.91 3.79 1.24
N VAL A 46 11.59 4.22 2.29
CA VAL A 46 12.41 5.44 2.23
C VAL A 46 13.73 5.11 1.53
N PRO A 47 14.07 5.80 0.43
CA PRO A 47 15.31 5.54 -0.28
C PRO A 47 16.54 5.75 0.61
N GLY A 48 17.41 4.73 0.68
CA GLY A 48 18.65 4.79 1.45
C GLY A 48 18.51 4.55 2.95
N GLU A 49 17.30 4.32 3.46
CA GLU A 49 17.04 4.04 4.88
C GLU A 49 16.38 2.66 5.03
N GLU A 50 17.18 1.65 5.35
CA GLU A 50 16.68 0.28 5.56
C GLU A 50 15.67 0.22 6.70
N GLY A 51 14.54 -0.44 6.46
CA GLY A 51 13.48 -0.62 7.45
C GLY A 51 12.60 0.61 7.69
N ALA A 52 12.83 1.73 6.98
CA ALA A 52 11.99 2.91 7.06
C ALA A 52 11.02 3.00 5.87
N PHE A 53 9.77 3.41 6.12
CA PHE A 53 8.79 3.66 5.06
C PHE A 53 7.83 4.80 5.39
N LEU A 54 7.24 5.36 4.34
CA LEU A 54 6.25 6.42 4.39
C LEU A 54 4.85 5.83 4.24
N ILE A 55 3.90 6.35 5.02
CA ILE A 55 2.49 5.94 4.99
C ILE A 55 1.59 7.15 5.29
N ASN A 56 0.30 7.08 4.97
CA ASN A 56 -0.65 8.14 5.25
C ASN A 56 -0.90 8.32 6.76
N PRO A 57 -1.17 9.56 7.18
CA PRO A 57 -1.69 9.84 8.53
C PRO A 57 -3.03 9.13 8.75
N PHE A 58 -3.17 8.44 9.86
CA PHE A 58 -4.47 7.87 10.24
C PHE A 58 -5.45 8.97 10.65
N GLY A 59 -6.66 8.89 10.13
CA GLY A 59 -7.73 9.87 10.38
C GLY A 59 -7.85 10.93 9.29
N LEU A 60 -6.94 10.99 8.31
CA LEU A 60 -7.06 11.87 7.14
C LEU A 60 -7.62 11.11 5.93
N LEU A 61 -8.44 11.80 5.15
CA LEU A 61 -8.89 11.34 3.84
C LEU A 61 -7.74 11.41 2.82
N TYR A 62 -7.82 10.66 1.74
CA TYR A 62 -6.78 10.66 0.71
C TYR A 62 -6.57 12.04 0.07
N GLU A 63 -7.62 12.85 -0.08
CA GLU A 63 -7.55 14.23 -0.54
C GLU A 63 -6.79 15.16 0.42
N GLU A 64 -6.66 14.79 1.69
CA GLU A 64 -5.95 15.57 2.70
C GLU A 64 -4.46 15.17 2.82
N VAL A 65 -4.07 14.04 2.21
CA VAL A 65 -2.69 13.57 2.24
C VAL A 65 -1.79 14.46 1.38
N THR A 66 -0.69 14.92 1.95
CA THR A 66 0.32 15.75 1.30
C THR A 66 1.72 15.19 1.54
N ALA A 67 2.70 15.58 0.75
CA ALA A 67 4.09 15.16 0.94
C ALA A 67 4.63 15.49 2.35
N SER A 68 4.18 16.61 2.94
CA SER A 68 4.65 17.10 4.24
C SER A 68 3.96 16.43 5.42
N ASN A 69 2.73 15.88 5.26
CA ASN A 69 2.04 15.22 6.37
C ASN A 69 2.18 13.69 6.38
N LEU A 70 2.77 13.09 5.36
CA LEU A 70 3.11 11.67 5.37
C LEU A 70 3.95 11.31 6.60
N VAL A 71 3.60 10.20 7.23
CA VAL A 71 4.29 9.71 8.43
C VAL A 71 5.42 8.77 8.02
N LYS A 72 6.63 9.02 8.52
CA LYS A 72 7.77 8.12 8.38
C LYS A 72 7.85 7.22 9.59
N ILE A 73 7.78 5.92 9.38
CA ILE A 73 7.83 4.92 10.46
C ILE A 73 8.87 3.85 10.14
N ASP A 74 9.32 3.17 11.17
CA ASP A 74 10.11 1.93 11.05
C ASP A 74 9.20 0.69 10.96
N VAL A 75 9.80 -0.48 10.77
CA VAL A 75 9.07 -1.75 10.67
C VAL A 75 8.42 -2.19 11.99
N GLU A 76 8.79 -1.60 13.10
CA GLU A 76 8.16 -1.78 14.42
C GLU A 76 6.96 -0.83 14.62
N GLY A 77 6.76 0.15 13.72
CA GLY A 77 5.69 1.14 13.77
C GLY A 77 6.02 2.39 14.58
N ASN A 78 7.28 2.60 14.94
CA ASN A 78 7.70 3.81 15.62
C ASN A 78 7.74 4.98 14.63
N ASN A 79 7.21 6.12 15.03
CA ASN A 79 7.30 7.35 14.24
C ASN A 79 8.72 7.92 14.37
N ILE A 80 9.50 7.80 13.30
CA ILE A 80 10.90 8.25 13.23
C ILE A 80 11.07 9.56 12.45
N GLY A 81 9.99 10.09 11.87
CA GLY A 81 10.00 11.33 11.11
C GLY A 81 9.50 12.56 11.86
N GLY A 82 9.17 12.44 13.16
CA GLY A 82 8.68 13.57 13.96
C GLY A 82 7.27 14.07 13.56
N SER A 83 6.51 13.33 12.79
CA SER A 83 5.14 13.68 12.42
C SER A 83 4.23 13.72 13.65
N PRO A 84 3.31 14.70 13.77
CA PRO A 84 2.34 14.73 14.85
C PRO A 84 1.21 13.70 14.69
N TYR A 85 1.14 13.03 13.54
CA TYR A 85 0.09 12.07 13.21
C TYR A 85 0.45 10.65 13.65
N MET A 86 -0.59 9.89 14.00
CA MET A 86 -0.49 8.45 14.21
C MET A 86 -0.68 7.69 12.88
N VAL A 87 -0.34 6.41 12.88
CA VAL A 87 -0.63 5.49 11.78
C VAL A 87 -1.66 4.43 12.20
N ASN A 88 -2.40 3.89 11.24
CA ASN A 88 -3.31 2.79 11.49
C ASN A 88 -2.52 1.51 11.78
N LYS A 89 -2.66 0.95 12.98
CA LYS A 89 -1.91 -0.24 13.40
C LYS A 89 -2.14 -1.43 12.47
N ALA A 90 -3.37 -1.69 12.04
CA ALA A 90 -3.67 -2.78 11.11
C ALA A 90 -2.97 -2.57 9.77
N GLY A 91 -3.02 -1.32 9.25
CA GLY A 91 -2.38 -0.96 7.99
C GLY A 91 -0.87 -1.11 8.02
N PHE A 92 -0.20 -0.55 9.04
CA PHE A 92 1.25 -0.64 9.07
C PHE A 92 1.76 -2.05 9.35
N THR A 93 1.12 -2.86 10.19
CA THR A 93 1.57 -4.21 10.52
C THR A 93 1.71 -5.08 9.27
N GLN A 94 0.72 -5.06 8.39
CA GLN A 94 0.76 -5.78 7.13
C GLN A 94 1.88 -5.25 6.22
N HIS A 95 1.94 -3.94 6.00
CA HIS A 95 2.93 -3.33 5.12
C HIS A 95 4.36 -3.47 5.64
N ALA A 96 4.57 -3.28 6.95
CA ALA A 96 5.87 -3.47 7.59
C ALA A 96 6.44 -4.87 7.35
N HIS A 97 5.57 -5.90 7.41
CA HIS A 97 5.98 -7.27 7.16
C HIS A 97 6.49 -7.46 5.72
N PHE A 98 5.77 -6.93 4.73
CA PHE A 98 6.21 -6.98 3.34
C PHE A 98 7.48 -6.15 3.10
N HIS A 99 7.57 -4.92 3.61
CA HIS A 99 8.78 -4.10 3.49
C HIS A 99 10.01 -4.79 4.09
N LYS A 100 9.84 -5.43 5.26
CA LYS A 100 10.93 -6.11 5.97
C LYS A 100 11.47 -7.35 5.23
N HIS A 101 10.58 -8.15 4.63
CA HIS A 101 10.94 -9.49 4.15
C HIS A 101 11.09 -9.60 2.63
N LEU A 102 10.56 -8.66 1.86
CA LEU A 102 10.57 -8.74 0.39
C LEU A 102 11.54 -7.77 -0.29
N GLY A 103 12.17 -6.87 0.48
CA GLY A 103 13.13 -5.90 -0.06
C GLY A 103 12.55 -5.09 -1.21
N GLU A 104 13.31 -4.89 -2.27
CA GLU A 104 12.90 -4.09 -3.44
C GLU A 104 11.58 -4.52 -4.09
N ARG A 105 11.17 -5.79 -3.96
CA ARG A 105 9.90 -6.27 -4.50
C ARG A 105 8.69 -5.54 -3.90
N ALA A 106 8.84 -5.05 -2.68
CA ALA A 106 7.80 -4.37 -1.91
C ALA A 106 8.22 -2.94 -1.53
N ASN A 107 8.97 -2.24 -2.39
CA ASN A 107 9.28 -0.83 -2.16
C ASN A 107 8.01 0.04 -2.13
N ALA A 108 7.00 -0.30 -2.94
CA ALA A 108 5.69 0.36 -2.92
C ALA A 108 4.59 -0.67 -2.73
N ILE A 109 3.66 -0.39 -1.83
CA ILE A 109 2.57 -1.28 -1.46
C ILE A 109 1.27 -0.48 -1.39
N CYS A 110 0.18 -1.00 -1.95
CA CYS A 110 -1.15 -0.45 -1.71
C CYS A 110 -2.14 -1.54 -1.30
N HIS A 111 -3.06 -1.15 -0.44
CA HIS A 111 -4.21 -1.95 -0.02
C HIS A 111 -5.47 -1.07 -0.08
N VAL A 112 -6.51 -1.57 -0.74
CA VAL A 112 -7.77 -0.84 -0.94
C VAL A 112 -8.98 -1.77 -0.75
N HIS A 113 -10.13 -1.17 -0.43
CA HIS A 113 -11.41 -1.85 -0.28
C HIS A 113 -12.43 -1.36 -1.31
N THR A 114 -12.04 -1.26 -2.58
CA THR A 114 -13.03 -0.88 -3.61
C THR A 114 -14.08 -1.96 -3.77
N THR A 115 -15.31 -1.59 -4.07
CA THR A 115 -16.43 -2.53 -4.23
C THR A 115 -16.09 -3.64 -5.25
N ALA A 116 -15.45 -3.29 -6.37
CA ALA A 116 -15.07 -4.26 -7.39
C ALA A 116 -14.07 -5.29 -6.87
N THR A 117 -12.99 -4.84 -6.23
CA THR A 117 -11.96 -5.75 -5.71
C THR A 117 -12.43 -6.55 -4.50
N MET A 118 -13.26 -5.97 -3.62
CA MET A 118 -13.87 -6.72 -2.52
C MET A 118 -14.80 -7.82 -3.03
N ALA A 119 -15.57 -7.55 -4.08
CA ALA A 119 -16.44 -8.56 -4.69
C ALA A 119 -15.62 -9.75 -5.21
N VAL A 120 -14.50 -9.51 -5.89
CA VAL A 120 -13.59 -10.55 -6.37
C VAL A 120 -12.92 -11.29 -5.21
N CYS A 121 -12.48 -10.57 -4.17
CA CYS A 121 -11.91 -11.19 -2.96
C CYS A 121 -12.91 -12.08 -2.21
N SER A 122 -14.20 -11.77 -2.31
CA SER A 122 -15.30 -12.56 -1.69
C SER A 122 -15.80 -13.70 -2.59
N HIS A 123 -15.41 -13.71 -3.87
CA HIS A 123 -15.80 -14.77 -4.78
C HIS A 123 -15.01 -16.05 -4.50
N LYS A 124 -15.71 -17.21 -4.45
CA LYS A 124 -15.09 -18.52 -4.13
C LYS A 124 -13.88 -18.84 -5.01
N ASP A 125 -14.02 -18.61 -6.32
CA ASP A 125 -12.97 -18.94 -7.29
C ASP A 125 -11.99 -17.78 -7.52
N GLY A 126 -12.17 -16.66 -6.80
CA GLY A 126 -11.31 -15.48 -6.90
C GLY A 126 -11.40 -14.77 -8.25
N LEU A 127 -10.28 -14.31 -8.76
CA LEU A 127 -10.19 -13.61 -10.04
C LEU A 127 -10.30 -14.60 -11.20
N LEU A 128 -11.37 -14.49 -11.97
CA LEU A 128 -11.64 -15.35 -13.13
C LEU A 128 -11.06 -14.71 -14.40
N PRO A 129 -10.46 -15.48 -15.32
CA PRO A 129 -9.88 -14.96 -16.57
C PRO A 129 -10.99 -14.67 -17.62
N THR A 130 -11.91 -13.76 -17.28
CA THR A 130 -13.11 -13.46 -18.07
C THR A 130 -12.98 -12.26 -19.00
N ASN A 131 -11.91 -11.47 -18.85
CA ASN A 131 -11.66 -10.32 -19.69
C ASN A 131 -10.15 -10.13 -19.94
N PHE A 132 -9.81 -9.15 -20.81
CA PHE A 132 -8.43 -8.85 -21.19
C PHE A 132 -7.50 -8.63 -19.99
N TYR A 133 -7.93 -7.84 -19.00
CA TYR A 133 -7.09 -7.53 -17.82
C TYR A 133 -6.93 -8.74 -16.91
N ALA A 134 -8.01 -9.44 -16.63
CA ALA A 134 -8.00 -10.66 -15.79
C ALA A 134 -7.13 -11.76 -16.39
N CYS A 135 -7.16 -11.95 -17.71
CA CYS A 135 -6.29 -12.91 -18.40
C CYS A 135 -4.79 -12.60 -18.21
N ASN A 136 -4.42 -11.32 -18.14
CA ASN A 136 -3.02 -10.92 -17.89
C ASN A 136 -2.53 -11.27 -16.48
N PHE A 137 -3.44 -11.46 -15.53
CA PHE A 137 -3.10 -11.84 -14.15
C PHE A 137 -3.17 -13.35 -13.89
N GLN A 138 -3.42 -14.16 -14.90
CA GLN A 138 -3.48 -15.61 -14.73
C GLN A 138 -2.17 -16.14 -14.13
N ASN A 139 -2.24 -16.88 -13.04
CA ASN A 139 -1.11 -17.37 -12.23
C ASN A 139 -0.23 -16.27 -11.59
N GLN A 140 -0.63 -15.00 -11.61
CA GLN A 140 0.13 -13.89 -11.01
C GLN A 140 -0.47 -13.38 -9.70
N VAL A 141 -1.54 -14.01 -9.23
CA VAL A 141 -2.27 -13.62 -8.02
C VAL A 141 -2.15 -14.70 -6.97
N GLY A 142 -1.75 -14.32 -5.76
CA GLY A 142 -1.83 -15.14 -4.56
C GLY A 142 -3.17 -14.94 -3.85
N TYR A 143 -3.50 -15.86 -2.96
CA TYR A 143 -4.72 -15.81 -2.14
C TYR A 143 -4.38 -16.10 -0.70
N HIS A 144 -4.94 -15.32 0.23
CA HIS A 144 -4.81 -15.52 1.66
C HIS A 144 -6.19 -15.57 2.31
N ASP A 145 -6.44 -16.59 3.11
CA ASP A 145 -7.72 -16.76 3.79
C ASP A 145 -7.92 -15.71 4.89
N PHE A 146 -9.17 -15.34 5.15
CA PHE A 146 -9.51 -14.31 6.13
C PHE A 146 -9.21 -14.79 7.57
N GLU A 147 -8.28 -14.12 8.24
CA GLU A 147 -7.92 -14.38 9.63
C GLU A 147 -8.39 -13.27 10.61
N GLY A 148 -9.21 -12.34 10.13
CA GLY A 148 -9.66 -11.16 10.88
C GLY A 148 -8.90 -9.90 10.50
N VAL A 149 -8.89 -8.90 11.40
CA VAL A 149 -8.11 -7.69 11.20
C VAL A 149 -6.63 -7.98 11.45
N THR A 150 -5.77 -7.66 10.48
CA THR A 150 -4.32 -7.94 10.53
C THR A 150 -3.64 -7.07 11.59
N VAL A 151 -3.55 -7.59 12.80
CA VAL A 151 -2.86 -6.96 13.94
C VAL A 151 -1.86 -7.89 14.61
N ARG A 152 -1.76 -9.14 14.14
CA ARG A 152 -0.89 -10.18 14.69
C ARG A 152 0.32 -10.36 13.77
N ALA A 153 1.51 -10.36 14.36
CA ALA A 153 2.75 -10.56 13.60
C ALA A 153 2.83 -11.95 12.93
N GLU A 154 2.24 -12.97 13.56
CA GLU A 154 2.26 -14.35 13.06
C GLU A 154 1.48 -14.54 11.74
N GLU A 155 0.53 -13.67 11.43
CA GLU A 155 -0.17 -13.66 10.14
C GLU A 155 0.78 -13.24 9.01
N GLY A 156 1.76 -12.37 9.31
CA GLY A 156 2.68 -11.82 8.33
C GLY A 156 3.46 -12.88 7.56
N ASP A 157 3.96 -13.93 8.23
CA ASP A 157 4.69 -15.02 7.56
C ASP A 157 3.81 -15.76 6.57
N ARG A 158 2.53 -15.98 6.92
CA ARG A 158 1.56 -16.64 6.04
C ARG A 158 1.17 -15.74 4.85
N LEU A 159 1.11 -14.42 5.05
CA LEU A 159 0.89 -13.47 3.94
C LEU A 159 2.02 -13.57 2.92
N ILE A 160 3.27 -13.65 3.36
CA ILE A 160 4.44 -13.81 2.47
C ILE A 160 4.42 -15.18 1.78
N GLU A 161 4.14 -16.26 2.51
CA GLU A 161 4.04 -17.59 1.95
C GLU A 161 2.95 -17.65 0.85
N ASN A 162 1.77 -17.11 1.13
CA ASN A 162 0.65 -17.10 0.19
C ASN A 162 0.87 -16.16 -1.01
N LEU A 163 1.64 -15.09 -0.84
CA LEU A 163 2.08 -14.23 -1.94
C LEU A 163 3.09 -14.96 -2.85
N GLY A 164 4.06 -15.67 -2.26
CA GLY A 164 5.13 -16.35 -2.99
C GLY A 164 5.97 -15.39 -3.83
N ASP A 165 6.13 -15.74 -5.11
CA ASP A 165 6.87 -14.92 -6.10
C ASP A 165 6.02 -13.83 -6.78
N LYS A 166 4.73 -13.73 -6.41
CA LYS A 166 3.75 -12.84 -7.04
C LYS A 166 3.85 -11.42 -6.50
N SER A 167 3.11 -10.50 -7.13
CA SER A 167 3.03 -9.09 -6.73
C SER A 167 1.61 -8.63 -6.39
N ILE A 168 0.64 -9.54 -6.41
CA ILE A 168 -0.75 -9.30 -6.04
C ILE A 168 -1.18 -10.41 -5.09
N LEU A 169 -1.72 -10.03 -3.94
CA LEU A 169 -2.33 -10.94 -2.97
C LEU A 169 -3.78 -10.51 -2.76
N LEU A 170 -4.72 -11.40 -3.06
CA LEU A 170 -6.13 -11.20 -2.74
C LEU A 170 -6.39 -11.78 -1.34
N LEU A 171 -6.68 -10.90 -0.40
CA LEU A 171 -7.12 -11.29 0.93
C LEU A 171 -8.61 -11.66 0.84
N ARG A 172 -8.93 -12.94 1.07
CA ARG A 172 -10.29 -13.45 0.99
C ARG A 172 -11.23 -12.66 1.90
N ASN A 173 -12.39 -12.27 1.38
CA ASN A 173 -13.41 -11.49 2.09
C ASN A 173 -12.93 -10.14 2.63
N HIS A 174 -11.86 -9.56 2.05
CA HIS A 174 -11.26 -8.34 2.53
C HIS A 174 -10.95 -7.38 1.36
N GLY A 175 -9.79 -7.50 0.73
CA GLY A 175 -9.37 -6.64 -0.37
C GLY A 175 -7.99 -7.05 -0.90
N PRO A 176 -7.51 -6.46 -2.00
CA PRO A 176 -6.21 -6.78 -2.56
C PRO A 176 -5.08 -6.04 -1.84
N VAL A 177 -3.91 -6.67 -1.82
CA VAL A 177 -2.61 -6.02 -1.61
C VAL A 177 -1.85 -6.10 -2.93
N VAL A 178 -1.31 -4.97 -3.40
CA VAL A 178 -0.50 -4.91 -4.61
C VAL A 178 0.86 -4.31 -4.28
N LEU A 179 1.92 -4.97 -4.75
CA LEU A 179 3.30 -4.61 -4.49
C LEU A 179 4.06 -4.36 -5.79
N ASP A 180 5.01 -3.43 -5.72
CA ASP A 180 5.97 -3.20 -6.81
C ASP A 180 7.26 -2.56 -6.28
N LYS A 181 8.29 -2.54 -7.14
CA LYS A 181 9.54 -1.80 -6.88
C LYS A 181 9.36 -0.29 -6.91
N THR A 182 8.28 0.20 -7.55
CA THR A 182 8.00 1.62 -7.73
C THR A 182 6.54 1.95 -7.49
N ILE A 183 6.25 3.17 -7.05
CA ILE A 183 4.88 3.67 -6.87
C ILE A 183 4.11 3.59 -8.20
N GLN A 184 4.75 3.95 -9.32
CA GLN A 184 4.15 3.93 -10.64
C GLN A 184 3.79 2.51 -11.09
N GLY A 185 4.68 1.54 -10.86
CA GLY A 185 4.43 0.12 -11.18
C GLY A 185 3.31 -0.46 -10.33
N MET A 186 3.30 -0.17 -9.03
CA MET A 186 2.25 -0.56 -8.10
C MET A 186 0.89 0.04 -8.53
N PHE A 187 0.87 1.34 -8.86
CA PHE A 187 -0.34 2.00 -9.36
C PHE A 187 -0.88 1.35 -10.64
N LEU A 188 -0.02 1.10 -11.64
CA LEU A 188 -0.43 0.48 -12.90
C LEU A 188 -1.00 -0.93 -12.70
N LYS A 189 -0.42 -1.72 -11.80
CA LYS A 189 -0.97 -3.04 -11.44
C LYS A 189 -2.33 -2.92 -10.78
N MET A 190 -2.49 -2.01 -9.81
CA MET A 190 -3.78 -1.76 -9.16
C MET A 190 -4.81 -1.25 -10.18
N TRP A 191 -4.41 -0.34 -11.08
CA TRP A 191 -5.27 0.17 -12.13
C TRP A 191 -5.78 -0.94 -13.07
N ALA A 192 -4.90 -1.87 -13.44
CA ALA A 192 -5.28 -3.02 -14.25
C ALA A 192 -6.18 -4.01 -13.47
N LEU A 193 -5.87 -4.24 -12.17
CA LEU A 193 -6.65 -5.12 -11.30
C LEU A 193 -8.09 -4.61 -11.10
N GLN A 194 -8.28 -3.28 -11.00
CA GLN A 194 -9.62 -2.68 -10.89
C GLN A 194 -10.50 -2.92 -12.15
N ARG A 195 -9.92 -3.34 -13.25
CA ARG A 195 -10.60 -3.65 -14.53
C ARG A 195 -10.69 -5.15 -14.80
N ALA A 196 -10.00 -5.92 -14.02
CA ALA A 196 -9.98 -7.37 -14.12
C ALA A 196 -11.20 -7.99 -13.47
#